data_a237ad53488301824a23b41c044074f2
#
_entry.id   a237ad53488301824a23b41c044074f2
#
_cell.length_a   1.000
_cell.length_b   1.000
_cell.length_c   1.000
_cell.angle_alpha   90.00
_cell.angle_beta   90.00
_cell.angle_gamma   90.00
#
_symmetry.space_group_name_H-M   'P 1'
#
loop_
_entity.id
_entity.type
_entity.pdbx_description
1 polymer ?
#
loop_
_entity_poly.entity_id
_entity_poly.type
_entity_poly.pdbx_seq_one_letter_code
_entity_poly.pdbx_strand_id
1 'polypeptide(L)'
;MIPRGMVSTYGAVARAAGLPGRARLTGFALKAAPEELNLPWHRVVGAGGRIVFPETSLQHREQARRLRAERVPVKNGRVGRSYIADFEAL
;
A
#
# COMPACT_ATOMS: atom_id res chain seq x y z
N MET A 1 -9.86 1.92 7.87
CA MET A 1 -9.41 1.15 6.69
C MET A 1 -9.09 2.10 5.54
N ILE A 2 -8.19 1.74 4.67
CA ILE A 2 -7.77 2.61 3.56
C ILE A 2 -8.89 2.67 2.52
N PRO A 3 -9.44 3.86 2.23
CA PRO A 3 -10.55 3.94 1.28
C PRO A 3 -10.08 3.73 -0.16
N ARG A 4 -10.99 3.29 -1.01
CA ARG A 4 -10.75 3.17 -2.44
C ARG A 4 -10.31 4.53 -3.01
N GLY A 5 -9.30 4.52 -3.87
CA GLY A 5 -8.76 5.75 -4.45
C GLY A 5 -7.68 6.42 -3.60
N MET A 6 -7.31 5.80 -2.49
CA MET A 6 -6.25 6.28 -1.60
C MET A 6 -5.27 5.16 -1.31
N VAL A 7 -4.08 5.53 -0.86
CA VAL A 7 -3.07 4.57 -0.40
C VAL A 7 -2.57 4.98 0.98
N SER A 8 -1.91 4.06 1.65
CA SER A 8 -1.19 4.35 2.88
C SER A 8 0.18 3.69 2.83
N THR A 9 1.05 4.05 3.75
CA THR A 9 2.39 3.42 3.82
C THR A 9 2.37 2.26 4.80
N TYR A 10 3.32 1.33 4.63
CA TYR A 10 3.49 0.24 5.60
C TYR A 10 3.74 0.76 7.00
N GLY A 11 4.50 1.85 7.13
CA GLY A 11 4.75 2.46 8.43
C GLY A 11 3.49 3.02 9.09
N ALA A 12 2.65 3.69 8.30
CA ALA A 12 1.39 4.24 8.82
C ALA A 12 0.42 3.13 9.22
N VAL A 13 0.34 2.06 8.42
CA VAL A 13 -0.50 0.91 8.74
C VAL A 13 0.00 0.23 10.02
N ALA A 14 1.31 0.08 10.16
CA ALA A 14 1.90 -0.50 11.38
C ALA A 14 1.56 0.33 12.61
N ARG A 15 1.68 1.65 12.52
CA ARG A 15 1.33 2.53 13.64
C ARG A 15 -0.15 2.42 13.99
N ALA A 16 -1.02 2.40 12.99
CA ALA A 16 -2.46 2.26 13.20
C ALA A 16 -2.82 0.93 13.85
N ALA A 17 -2.03 -0.11 13.61
CA ALA A 17 -2.21 -1.43 14.22
C ALA A 17 -1.57 -1.54 15.62
N GLY A 18 -0.98 -0.47 16.13
CA GLY A 18 -0.29 -0.49 17.42
C GLY A 18 1.10 -1.09 17.37
N LEU A 19 1.73 -1.14 16.19
CA LEU A 19 3.04 -1.73 15.97
C LEU A 19 4.01 -0.72 15.34
N PRO A 20 4.26 0.42 15.99
CA PRO A 20 5.14 1.43 15.41
C PRO A 20 6.55 0.86 15.18
N GLY A 21 7.15 1.23 14.05
CA GLY A 21 8.46 0.71 13.67
C GLY A 21 8.43 -0.71 13.09
N ARG A 22 7.26 -1.30 12.90
CA ARG A 22 7.12 -2.67 12.39
C ARG A 22 6.59 -2.72 10.95
N ALA A 23 7.00 -1.77 10.12
CA ALA A 23 6.54 -1.71 8.73
C ALA A 23 6.86 -2.99 7.95
N ARG A 24 8.04 -3.57 8.17
CA ARG A 24 8.45 -4.80 7.49
C ARG A 24 7.56 -5.97 7.89
N LEU A 25 7.24 -6.10 9.17
CA LEU A 25 6.34 -7.15 9.67
C LEU A 25 4.95 -6.99 9.06
N THR A 26 4.45 -5.77 8.98
CA THR A 26 3.17 -5.46 8.35
C THR A 26 3.17 -5.90 6.89
N GLY A 27 4.24 -5.63 6.15
CA GLY A 27 4.38 -6.07 4.78
C GLY A 27 4.30 -7.59 4.64
N PHE A 28 4.99 -8.33 5.50
CA PHE A 28 4.93 -9.79 5.52
C PHE A 28 3.52 -10.28 5.80
N ALA A 29 2.86 -9.70 6.79
CA ALA A 29 1.51 -10.11 7.17
C ALA A 29 0.52 -9.92 6.03
N LEU A 30 0.60 -8.80 5.32
CA LEU A 30 -0.27 -8.53 4.17
C LEU A 30 -0.02 -9.51 3.02
N LYS A 31 1.25 -9.83 2.76
CA LYS A 31 1.59 -10.76 1.68
C LYS A 31 1.19 -12.19 1.99
N ALA A 32 1.26 -12.57 3.27
CA ALA A 32 0.95 -13.93 3.71
C ALA A 32 -0.54 -14.15 3.99
N ALA A 33 -1.35 -13.10 4.00
CA ALA A 33 -2.77 -13.21 4.31
C ALA A 33 -3.50 -14.02 3.24
N PRO A 34 -4.44 -14.91 3.64
CA PRO A 34 -5.24 -15.66 2.69
C PRO A 34 -6.07 -14.73 1.80
N GLU A 35 -6.28 -15.12 0.55
CA GLU A 35 -7.07 -14.32 -0.40
C GLU A 35 -8.50 -14.13 0.08
N GLU A 36 -9.03 -15.06 0.85
CA GLU A 36 -10.39 -14.99 1.39
C GLU A 36 -10.61 -13.78 2.29
N LEU A 37 -9.54 -13.27 2.91
CA LEU A 37 -9.64 -12.07 3.76
C LEU A 37 -9.80 -10.80 2.94
N ASN A 38 -9.50 -10.86 1.66
CA ASN A 38 -9.68 -9.76 0.73
C ASN A 38 -9.09 -8.44 1.23
N LEU A 39 -7.88 -8.51 1.80
CA LEU A 39 -7.20 -7.34 2.34
C LEU A 39 -6.75 -6.42 1.19
N PRO A 40 -6.85 -5.10 1.37
CA PRO A 40 -6.47 -4.15 0.33
C PRO A 40 -4.95 -3.93 0.27
N TRP A 41 -4.19 -4.99 0.08
CA TRP A 41 -2.73 -4.92 0.05
C TRP A 41 -2.21 -3.96 -1.02
N HIS A 42 -2.95 -3.84 -2.13
CA HIS A 42 -2.57 -2.95 -3.23
C HIS A 42 -2.61 -1.48 -2.83
N ARG A 43 -3.32 -1.13 -1.76
CA ARG A 43 -3.40 0.24 -1.24
C ARG A 43 -2.32 0.56 -0.21
N VAL A 44 -1.35 -0.34 -0.03
CA VAL A 44 -0.25 -0.13 0.90
C VAL A 44 1.06 -0.05 0.11
N VAL A 45 1.77 1.05 0.28
CA VAL A 45 3.00 1.34 -0.47
C VAL A 45 4.13 1.66 0.50
N GLY A 46 5.33 1.75 -0.02
CA GLY A 46 6.49 2.15 0.78
C GLY A 46 6.53 3.65 1.01
N ALA A 47 7.53 4.08 1.75
CA ALA A 47 7.74 5.50 2.04
C ALA A 47 7.82 6.30 0.73
N GLY A 48 7.21 7.47 0.72
CA GLY A 48 7.18 8.33 -0.47
C GLY A 48 6.25 7.85 -1.57
N GLY A 49 5.42 6.84 -1.32
CA GLY A 49 4.45 6.33 -2.29
C GLY A 49 5.00 5.25 -3.22
N ARG A 50 6.16 4.67 -2.91
CA ARG A 50 6.79 3.68 -3.79
C ARG A 50 6.11 2.32 -3.69
N ILE A 51 5.88 1.71 -4.87
CA ILE A 51 5.58 0.28 -4.93
C ILE A 51 6.87 -0.46 -4.58
N VAL A 52 6.83 -1.29 -3.53
CA VAL A 52 8.05 -1.93 -3.01
C VAL A 52 8.49 -3.16 -3.79
N PHE A 53 7.60 -3.73 -4.60
CA PHE A 53 7.97 -4.88 -5.44
C PHE A 53 8.86 -4.45 -6.60
N PRO A 54 9.78 -5.31 -7.06
CA PRO A 54 10.60 -5.00 -8.23
C PRO A 54 9.72 -4.69 -9.45
N GLU A 55 10.12 -3.72 -10.26
CA GLU A 55 9.34 -3.27 -11.41
C GLU A 55 9.03 -4.38 -12.41
N THR A 56 9.88 -5.39 -12.47
CA THR A 56 9.70 -6.52 -13.39
C THR A 56 8.83 -7.62 -12.82
N SER A 57 8.40 -7.51 -11.56
CA SER A 57 7.64 -8.57 -10.90
C SER A 57 6.15 -8.52 -11.27
N LEU A 58 5.50 -9.67 -11.18
CA LEU A 58 4.05 -9.75 -11.37
C LEU A 58 3.30 -8.97 -10.28
N GLN A 59 3.82 -8.98 -9.07
CA GLN A 59 3.21 -8.26 -7.95
C GLN A 59 3.20 -6.76 -8.19
N HIS A 60 4.30 -6.20 -8.71
CA HIS A 60 4.37 -4.79 -9.06
C HIS A 60 3.30 -4.44 -10.11
N ARG A 61 3.25 -5.24 -11.16
CA ARG A 61 2.31 -5.04 -12.26
C ARG A 61 0.87 -5.11 -11.78
N GLU A 62 0.55 -6.09 -10.93
CA GLU A 62 -0.80 -6.26 -10.41
C GLU A 62 -1.19 -5.10 -9.48
N GLN A 63 -0.27 -4.66 -8.62
CA GLN A 63 -0.52 -3.54 -7.74
C GLN A 63 -0.81 -2.27 -8.54
N ALA A 64 0.03 -1.97 -9.53
CA ALA A 64 -0.15 -0.80 -10.39
C ALA A 64 -1.49 -0.88 -11.13
N ARG A 65 -1.84 -2.05 -11.64
CA ARG A 65 -3.11 -2.25 -12.35
C ARG A 65 -4.30 -1.95 -11.44
N ARG A 66 -4.29 -2.49 -10.23
CA ARG A 66 -5.39 -2.29 -9.26
C ARG A 66 -5.50 -0.83 -8.83
N LEU A 67 -4.37 -0.15 -8.61
CA LEU A 67 -4.38 1.26 -8.25
C LEU A 67 -4.93 2.12 -9.38
N ARG A 68 -4.53 1.86 -10.62
CA ARG A 68 -5.03 2.59 -11.78
C ARG A 68 -6.53 2.36 -11.98
N ALA A 69 -7.01 1.15 -11.68
CA ALA A 69 -8.45 0.86 -11.74
C ALA A 69 -9.24 1.66 -10.72
N GLU A 70 -8.61 2.09 -9.63
CA GLU A 70 -9.19 2.96 -8.61
C GLU A 70 -8.92 4.44 -8.90
N ARG A 71 -8.40 4.74 -10.08
CA ARG A 71 -8.05 6.11 -10.51
C ARG A 71 -6.91 6.72 -9.70
N VAL A 72 -6.02 5.88 -9.19
CA VAL A 72 -4.79 6.32 -8.53
C VAL A 72 -3.67 6.19 -9.57
N PRO A 73 -3.13 7.31 -10.07
CA PRO A 73 -2.06 7.24 -11.07
C PRO A 73 -0.80 6.62 -10.47
N VAL A 74 -0.18 5.73 -11.23
CA VAL A 74 1.13 5.17 -10.88
C VAL A 74 2.11 5.57 -11.97
N LYS A 75 3.15 6.28 -11.58
CA LYS A 75 4.15 6.80 -12.50
C LYS A 75 5.53 6.49 -11.98
N ASN A 76 6.33 5.80 -12.78
CA ASN A 76 7.69 5.38 -12.38
C ASN A 76 7.69 4.60 -11.05
N GLY A 77 6.67 3.76 -10.86
CA GLY A 77 6.55 2.94 -9.65
C GLY A 77 6.17 3.71 -8.40
N ARG A 78 5.61 4.92 -8.55
CA ARG A 78 5.21 5.77 -7.44
C ARG A 78 3.79 6.29 -7.56
N VAL A 79 3.18 6.45 -6.40
CA VAL A 79 1.89 7.12 -6.23
C VAL A 79 2.16 8.52 -5.70
N GLY A 80 1.43 9.51 -6.22
CA GLY A 80 1.59 10.89 -5.80
C GLY A 80 1.17 11.12 -4.35
N ARG A 81 1.81 12.12 -3.70
CA ARG A 81 1.59 12.44 -2.31
C ARG A 81 0.12 12.71 -1.99
N SER A 82 -0.62 13.33 -2.91
CA SER A 82 -2.02 13.68 -2.68
C SER A 82 -2.93 12.47 -2.49
N TYR A 83 -2.49 11.28 -2.89
CA TYR A 83 -3.26 10.04 -2.73
C TYR A 83 -2.92 9.29 -1.45
N ILE A 84 -1.93 9.76 -0.69
CA ILE A 84 -1.50 9.08 0.54
C ILE A 84 -2.36 9.55 1.69
N ALA A 85 -3.10 8.59 2.30
CA ALA A 85 -3.92 8.88 3.46
C ALA A 85 -3.04 9.03 4.70
N ASP A 86 -3.28 10.08 5.47
CA ASP A 86 -2.58 10.34 6.73
C ASP A 86 -3.51 9.97 7.88
N PHE A 87 -3.31 8.77 8.43
CA PHE A 87 -4.11 8.29 9.54
C PHE A 87 -3.94 9.12 10.80
N GLU A 88 -2.82 9.82 10.94
CA GLU A 88 -2.56 10.63 12.12
C GLU A 88 -3.35 11.95 12.08
N ALA A 89 -3.76 12.37 10.89
CA ALA A 89 -4.57 13.56 10.71
C ALA A 89 -6.07 13.28 10.89
N LEU A 90 -6.43 12.02 10.97
CA LEU A 90 -7.80 11.58 11.18
C LEU A 90 -8.08 11.42 12.66
#